data_592dfcb638885b2c1df4ce2c3739666e
#
_entry.id   592dfcb638885b2c1df4ce2c3739666e
#
_cell.length_a   1.000
_cell.length_b   1.000
_cell.length_c   1.000
_cell.angle_alpha   90.00
_cell.angle_beta   90.00
_cell.angle_gamma   90.00
#
_symmetry.space_group_name_H-M   'P 1'
#
loop_
_entity.id
_entity.type
_entity.pdbx_description
1 polymer ?
#
loop_
_entity_poly.entity_id
_entity_poly.type
_entity_poly.pdbx_seq_one_letter_code
_entity_poly.pdbx_strand_id
1 'polypeptide(L)'
;GPELLPEYRFHPPRRWRADFAHPASMTLIEIEGGVWNRGRHLTPKGFMADAEKYLTAALDGWAVLRLTEPQIKPETLRHIIEYVRQRATTQHLAGGMETA
;
A
#
# COMPACT_ATOMS: atom_id res chain seq x y z
N GLY A 1 -0.53 2.11 17.94
CA GLY A 1 -0.93 2.52 16.60
C GLY A 1 -1.58 1.40 15.83
N PRO A 2 -2.01 1.65 14.58
CA PRO A 2 -2.62 0.60 13.78
C PRO A 2 -1.61 -0.53 13.49
N GLU A 3 -2.11 -1.75 13.56
CA GLU A 3 -1.28 -2.91 13.29
C GLU A 3 -1.11 -3.10 11.78
N LEU A 4 0.12 -3.26 11.33
CA LEU A 4 0.45 -3.49 9.94
C LEU A 4 0.84 -4.95 9.73
N LEU A 5 0.30 -5.56 8.69
CA LEU A 5 0.60 -6.94 8.31
C LEU A 5 1.74 -6.92 7.29
N PRO A 6 2.88 -7.56 7.59
CA PRO A 6 4.01 -7.57 6.63
C PRO A 6 3.78 -8.56 5.50
N GLU A 7 4.43 -8.32 4.37
CA GLU A 7 4.45 -9.23 3.23
C GLU A 7 3.05 -9.67 2.81
N TYR A 8 2.14 -8.72 2.63
CA TYR A 8 0.73 -9.00 2.41
C TYR A 8 0.40 -9.25 0.95
N ARG A 9 -0.22 -10.36 0.66
CA ARG A 9 -0.68 -10.70 -0.69
C ARG A 9 -2.08 -10.15 -0.89
N PHE A 10 -2.18 -9.08 -1.65
CA PHE A 10 -3.42 -8.31 -1.76
C PHE A 10 -4.34 -8.75 -2.91
N HIS A 11 -3.88 -9.62 -3.80
CA HIS A 11 -4.65 -10.04 -4.96
C HIS A 11 -4.40 -11.51 -5.33
N PRO A 12 -4.76 -12.48 -4.47
CA PRO A 12 -4.65 -13.89 -4.85
C PRO A 12 -5.49 -14.19 -6.08
N PRO A 13 -5.08 -15.09 -6.99
CA PRO A 13 -3.92 -15.97 -6.83
C PRO A 13 -2.59 -15.37 -7.28
N ARG A 14 -2.57 -14.10 -7.72
CA ARG A 14 -1.30 -13.45 -8.04
C ARG A 14 -0.41 -13.42 -6.80
N ARG A 15 0.90 -13.52 -7.02
CA ARG A 15 1.86 -13.59 -5.92
C ARG A 15 2.38 -12.22 -5.46
N TRP A 16 1.81 -11.16 -5.98
CA TRP A 16 2.20 -9.80 -5.58
C TRP A 16 2.04 -9.62 -4.08
N ARG A 17 3.02 -8.95 -3.47
CA ARG A 17 3.01 -8.63 -2.05
C ARG A 17 3.26 -7.15 -1.85
N ALA A 18 2.58 -6.57 -0.89
CA ALA A 18 2.93 -5.27 -0.36
C ALA A 18 3.85 -5.48 0.84
N ASP A 19 4.81 -4.59 1.05
CA ASP A 19 5.68 -4.71 2.22
C ASP A 19 4.89 -4.69 3.51
N PHE A 20 3.86 -3.84 3.60
CA PHE A 20 2.93 -3.80 4.71
C PHE A 20 1.52 -3.50 4.23
N ALA A 21 0.54 -3.95 4.98
CA ALA A 21 -0.87 -3.66 4.69
C ALA A 21 -1.64 -3.39 5.97
N HIS A 22 -2.64 -2.53 5.83
CA HIS A 22 -3.65 -2.33 6.86
C HIS A 22 -5.01 -2.56 6.19
N PRO A 23 -5.52 -3.81 6.21
CA PRO A 23 -6.73 -4.17 5.46
C PRO A 23 -7.97 -3.38 5.86
N ALA A 24 -8.16 -3.08 7.14
CA ALA A 24 -9.33 -2.33 7.59
C ALA A 24 -9.45 -0.96 6.92
N SER A 25 -8.32 -0.34 6.57
CA SER A 25 -8.31 0.94 5.87
C SER A 25 -8.08 0.78 4.36
N MET A 26 -7.93 -0.46 3.88
CA MET A 26 -7.59 -0.73 2.49
C MET A 26 -6.34 0.04 2.06
N THR A 27 -5.28 -0.02 2.88
CA THR A 27 -4.02 0.68 2.62
C THR A 27 -2.88 -0.30 2.51
N LEU A 28 -2.09 -0.15 1.45
CA LEU A 28 -0.84 -0.88 1.24
C LEU A 28 0.33 0.10 1.37
N ILE A 29 1.43 -0.36 1.95
CA ILE A 29 2.64 0.45 2.10
C ILE A 29 3.78 -0.29 1.44
N GLU A 30 4.47 0.40 0.52
CA GLU A 30 5.62 -0.11 -0.20
C GLU A 30 6.85 0.71 0.15
N ILE A 31 7.91 0.04 0.55
CA ILE A 31 9.19 0.71 0.83
C ILE A 31 10.05 0.59 -0.42
N GLU A 32 10.32 1.72 -1.04
CA GLU A 32 11.14 1.75 -2.25
C GLU A 32 12.61 1.56 -1.89
N GLY A 33 13.27 0.62 -2.50
CA GLY A 33 14.60 0.17 -2.13
C GLY A 33 15.76 1.07 -2.48
N GLY A 34 15.53 2.34 -2.69
CA GLY A 34 16.61 3.28 -2.94
C GLY A 34 17.46 2.91 -4.15
N VAL A 35 18.73 3.30 -4.09
CA VAL A 35 19.65 3.10 -5.23
C VAL A 35 19.95 1.62 -5.52
N TRP A 36 19.79 0.76 -4.52
CA TRP A 36 20.16 -0.65 -4.66
C TRP A 36 19.23 -1.43 -5.56
N ASN A 37 17.99 -1.00 -5.72
CA ASN A 37 16.98 -1.70 -6.50
C ASN A 37 16.58 -1.00 -7.79
N ARG A 38 17.16 0.16 -8.09
CA ARG A 38 16.71 0.93 -9.25
C ARG A 38 16.98 0.26 -10.59
N GLY A 39 18.00 -0.61 -10.68
CA GLY A 39 18.26 -1.37 -11.89
C GLY A 39 17.08 -2.23 -12.30
N ARG A 40 16.42 -2.83 -11.32
CA ARG A 40 15.24 -3.65 -11.54
C ARG A 40 14.06 -2.83 -12.07
N HIS A 41 13.87 -1.61 -11.54
CA HIS A 41 12.77 -0.74 -11.96
C HIS A 41 13.04 0.01 -13.25
N LEU A 42 14.31 0.09 -13.67
CA LEU A 42 14.67 0.80 -14.89
C LEU A 42 14.47 -0.03 -16.16
N THR A 43 14.25 -1.34 -16.06
CA THR A 43 13.99 -2.15 -17.23
C THR A 43 12.54 -1.96 -17.68
N PRO A 44 12.27 -1.98 -19.01
CA PRO A 44 10.90 -1.89 -19.49
C PRO A 44 9.98 -2.96 -18.89
N LYS A 45 10.49 -4.19 -18.80
CA LYS A 45 9.71 -5.30 -18.22
C LYS A 45 9.39 -5.06 -16.75
N GLY A 46 10.37 -4.61 -15.96
CA GLY A 46 10.17 -4.31 -14.55
C GLY A 46 9.19 -3.17 -14.34
N PHE A 47 9.31 -2.13 -15.15
CA PHE A 47 8.40 -0.98 -15.10
C PHE A 47 6.96 -1.42 -15.40
N MET A 48 6.77 -2.21 -16.45
CA MET A 48 5.43 -2.67 -16.84
C MET A 48 4.82 -3.60 -15.78
N ALA A 49 5.63 -4.46 -15.17
CA ALA A 49 5.17 -5.35 -14.11
C ALA A 49 4.71 -4.54 -12.89
N ASP A 50 5.46 -3.51 -12.50
CA ASP A 50 5.08 -2.64 -11.39
C ASP A 50 3.81 -1.86 -11.72
N ALA A 51 3.70 -1.36 -12.94
CA ALA A 51 2.50 -0.62 -13.37
C ALA A 51 1.25 -1.50 -13.27
N GLU A 52 1.34 -2.76 -13.70
CA GLU A 52 0.23 -3.71 -13.61
C GLU A 52 -0.15 -3.98 -12.15
N LYS A 53 0.85 -4.21 -11.30
CA LYS A 53 0.63 -4.47 -9.88
C LYS A 53 -0.12 -3.32 -9.21
N TYR A 54 0.34 -2.10 -9.41
CA TYR A 54 -0.25 -0.94 -8.73
C TYR A 54 -1.59 -0.55 -9.33
N LEU A 55 -1.77 -0.72 -10.63
CA LEU A 55 -3.08 -0.49 -11.24
C LEU A 55 -4.11 -1.47 -10.68
N THR A 56 -3.75 -2.74 -10.57
CA THR A 56 -4.63 -3.77 -10.01
C THR A 56 -5.00 -3.43 -8.57
N ALA A 57 -4.01 -3.03 -7.77
CA ALA A 57 -4.26 -2.64 -6.39
C ALA A 57 -5.26 -1.48 -6.30
N ALA A 58 -5.07 -0.45 -7.13
CA ALA A 58 -5.95 0.71 -7.14
C ALA A 58 -7.38 0.33 -7.55
N LEU A 59 -7.51 -0.51 -8.57
CA LEU A 59 -8.82 -0.96 -9.05
C LEU A 59 -9.54 -1.83 -8.01
N ASP A 60 -8.79 -2.54 -7.17
CA ASP A 60 -9.34 -3.32 -6.07
C ASP A 60 -9.71 -2.46 -4.86
N GLY A 61 -9.45 -1.16 -4.90
CA GLY A 61 -9.81 -0.23 -3.83
C GLY A 61 -8.71 0.07 -2.83
N TRP A 62 -7.49 -0.40 -3.09
CA TRP A 62 -6.38 -0.14 -2.19
C TRP A 62 -5.76 1.23 -2.44
N ALA A 63 -5.48 1.97 -1.36
CA ALA A 63 -4.59 3.11 -1.42
C ALA A 63 -3.16 2.58 -1.28
N VAL A 64 -2.27 3.00 -2.18
CA VAL A 64 -0.89 2.53 -2.15
C VAL A 64 0.01 3.69 -1.77
N LEU A 65 0.68 3.58 -0.62
CA LEU A 65 1.64 4.56 -0.14
C LEU A 65 3.04 4.04 -0.42
N ARG A 66 3.78 4.76 -1.25
CA ARG A 66 5.14 4.38 -1.62
C ARG A 66 6.12 5.32 -0.91
N LEU A 67 7.00 4.75 -0.11
CA LEU A 67 7.95 5.51 0.70
C LEU A 67 9.37 5.23 0.24
N THR A 68 10.15 6.28 0.10
CA THR A 68 11.60 6.14 -0.03
C THR A 68 12.22 6.13 1.36
N GLU A 69 13.44 5.60 1.45
CA GLU A 69 14.12 5.48 2.73
C GLU A 69 14.20 6.80 3.52
N PRO A 70 14.56 7.96 2.90
CA PRO A 70 14.58 9.22 3.64
C PRO A 70 13.23 9.66 4.21
N GLN A 71 12.13 9.13 3.70
CA GLN A 71 10.80 9.45 4.20
C GLN A 71 10.41 8.63 5.42
N ILE A 72 11.18 7.61 5.76
CA ILE A 72 10.90 6.78 6.93
C ILE A 72 11.43 7.49 8.18
N LYS A 73 10.60 8.37 8.72
CA LYS A 73 10.93 9.18 9.89
C LYS A 73 9.65 9.45 10.68
N PRO A 74 9.78 9.81 11.98
CA PRO A 74 8.60 9.95 12.86
C PRO A 74 7.51 10.87 12.32
N GLU A 75 7.89 11.98 11.71
CA GLU A 75 6.92 12.93 11.16
C GLU A 75 6.07 12.30 10.06
N THR A 76 6.72 11.63 9.11
CA THR A 76 6.03 10.95 8.02
C THR A 76 5.14 9.83 8.56
N LEU A 77 5.66 9.07 9.52
CA LEU A 77 4.90 7.96 10.11
C LEU A 77 3.64 8.46 10.83
N ARG A 78 3.72 9.61 11.49
CA ARG A 78 2.54 10.21 12.12
C ARG A 78 1.48 10.54 11.08
N HIS A 79 1.88 11.09 9.94
CA HIS A 79 0.95 11.39 8.84
C HIS A 79 0.32 10.12 8.27
N ILE A 80 1.10 9.07 8.15
CA ILE A 80 0.59 7.79 7.66
C ILE A 80 -0.42 7.19 8.64
N ILE A 81 -0.13 7.23 9.93
CA ILE A 81 -1.04 6.74 10.96
C ILE A 81 -2.37 7.48 10.88
N GLU A 82 -2.32 8.79 10.77
CA GLU A 82 -3.54 9.60 10.67
C GLU A 82 -4.32 9.27 9.40
N TYR A 83 -3.63 9.13 8.28
CA TYR A 83 -4.23 8.75 7.01
C TYR A 83 -4.93 7.39 7.12
N VAL A 84 -4.26 6.41 7.72
CA VAL A 84 -4.80 5.05 7.90
C VAL A 84 -6.05 5.10 8.80
N ARG A 85 -6.00 5.87 9.88
CA ARG A 85 -7.14 6.00 10.79
C ARG A 85 -8.35 6.61 10.10
N GLN A 86 -8.14 7.66 9.30
CA GLN A 86 -9.22 8.31 8.57
C GLN A 86 -9.83 7.36 7.54
N ARG A 87 -8.99 6.63 6.80
CA ARG A 87 -9.49 5.67 5.82
C ARG A 87 -10.25 4.53 6.48
N ALA A 88 -9.77 4.03 7.62
CA ALA A 88 -10.46 2.97 8.35
C ALA A 88 -11.86 3.40 8.76
N THR A 89 -12.01 4.64 9.23
CA THR A 89 -13.31 5.20 9.58
C THR A 89 -14.21 5.31 8.36
N THR A 90 -13.69 5.83 7.25
CA THR A 90 -14.42 5.98 6.00
C THR A 90 -14.88 4.63 5.46
N GLN A 91 -14.01 3.64 5.45
CA GLN A 91 -14.35 2.30 4.96
C GLN A 91 -15.42 1.65 5.83
N HIS A 92 -15.32 1.83 7.14
CA HIS A 92 -16.34 1.31 8.07
C HIS A 92 -17.70 1.94 7.80
N LEU A 93 -17.77 3.25 7.64
CA LEU A 93 -19.01 3.96 7.37
C LEU A 93 -19.61 3.55 6.02
N ALA A 94 -18.79 3.40 4.99
CA ALA A 94 -19.25 2.94 3.68
C ALA A 94 -19.82 1.53 3.76
N GLY A 95 -19.13 0.62 4.47
CA GLY A 95 -19.62 -0.72 4.68
C GLY A 95 -20.95 -0.75 5.43
N GLY A 96 -21.08 0.09 6.48
CA GLY A 96 -22.33 0.22 7.22
C GLY A 96 -23.47 0.73 6.37
N MET A 97 -23.19 1.68 5.49
CA MET A 97 -24.20 2.21 4.57
C MET A 97 -24.63 1.18 3.54
N GLU A 98 -23.74 0.37 3.06
CA GLU A 98 -24.03 -0.68 2.10
C GLU A 98 -24.93 -1.76 2.69
N THR A 99 -24.81 -2.02 3.98
CA THR A 99 -25.58 -3.05 4.65
C THR A 99 -26.93 -2.55 5.17
N ALA A 100 -27.10 -1.26 5.15
CA ALA A 100 -28.35 -0.68 5.60
C ALA A 100 -29.43 -0.72 4.52
#